data_427c147dd6890f1c6c4994b396e8c76f
#
_entry.id   427c147dd6890f1c6c4994b396e8c76f
#
_cell.length_a   1.000
_cell.length_b   1.000
_cell.length_c   1.000
_cell.angle_alpha   90.00
_cell.angle_beta   90.00
_cell.angle_gamma   90.00
#
_symmetry.space_group_name_H-M   'P 1'
#
loop_
_entity.id
_entity.type
_entity.pdbx_description
1 polymer ?
#
loop_
_entity_poly.entity_id
_entity_poly.type
_entity_poly.pdbx_seq_one_letter_code
_entity_poly.pdbx_strand_id
1 'polypeptide(L)'
;EKRYSLIQVKVRKFTQEELDYWAQYHQNIQDLRDNNIYSIKELYLNKQRFPLGGNELRFGYLYEGQFWKIYRPFADKKHKWMPNNVPITAMDGREDIKNCSVAFINKSKKDYMVMKKIFPCSCAVQNEGLGCFSHENVEYLKANSDRQILSFDADDVGVQNSRQITEMFDFDYMNVPRQYLAEGIKDWADLAKAHGLQAIEQYLKQKGIL
;
A
#
# COMPACT_ATOMS: atom_id res chain seq x y z
N GLU A 1 -9.52 13.82 14.45
CA GLU A 1 -9.27 12.37 14.62
C GLU A 1 -8.47 12.15 15.91
N LYS A 2 -8.93 11.25 16.80
CA LYS A 2 -8.14 10.84 17.96
C LYS A 2 -6.93 10.06 17.44
N ARG A 3 -5.75 10.65 17.43
CA ARG A 3 -4.50 9.94 17.24
C ARG A 3 -4.22 9.09 18.49
N TYR A 4 -4.17 7.79 18.32
CA TYR A 4 -3.69 6.92 19.40
C TYR A 4 -2.18 7.08 19.51
N SER A 5 -1.69 7.50 20.67
CA SER A 5 -0.26 7.67 20.90
C SER A 5 0.48 6.34 21.03
N LEU A 6 -0.21 5.28 21.49
CA LEU A 6 0.35 3.94 21.65
C LEU A 6 -0.63 2.88 21.15
N ILE A 7 -0.19 2.12 20.16
CA ILE A 7 -0.88 0.91 19.67
C ILE A 7 0.03 -0.28 19.95
N GLN A 8 -0.49 -1.27 20.67
CA GLN A 8 0.23 -2.51 20.96
C GLN A 8 -0.57 -3.68 20.43
N VAL A 9 0.10 -4.60 19.74
CA VAL A 9 -0.50 -5.75 19.09
C VAL A 9 0.13 -7.03 19.62
N LYS A 10 -0.68 -7.99 20.05
CA LYS A 10 -0.26 -9.37 20.19
C LYS A 10 -0.60 -10.10 18.91
N VAL A 11 0.42 -10.65 18.29
CA VAL A 11 0.29 -11.38 17.04
C VAL A 11 -0.02 -12.86 17.28
N ARG A 12 -0.56 -13.55 16.27
CA ARG A 12 -0.74 -15.00 16.21
C ARG A 12 -0.32 -15.54 14.85
N LYS A 13 -0.32 -16.85 14.70
CA LYS A 13 -0.17 -17.46 13.37
C LYS A 13 -1.37 -17.09 12.49
N PHE A 14 -1.13 -16.91 11.21
CA PHE A 14 -2.19 -16.72 10.24
C PHE A 14 -3.14 -17.92 10.21
N THR A 15 -4.44 -17.67 10.09
CA THR A 15 -5.43 -18.68 9.78
C THR A 15 -5.44 -18.97 8.27
N GLN A 16 -6.03 -20.08 7.87
CA GLN A 16 -6.19 -20.40 6.44
C GLN A 16 -7.00 -19.32 5.72
N GLU A 17 -8.09 -18.84 6.32
CA GLU A 17 -8.91 -17.76 5.77
C GLU A 17 -8.13 -16.46 5.52
N GLU A 18 -7.22 -16.11 6.44
CA GLU A 18 -6.33 -14.95 6.29
C GLU A 18 -5.32 -15.15 5.15
N LEU A 19 -4.78 -16.36 5.01
CA LEU A 19 -3.88 -16.70 3.90
C LEU A 19 -4.63 -16.70 2.56
N ASP A 20 -5.85 -17.25 2.51
CA ASP A 20 -6.70 -17.27 1.33
C ASP A 20 -7.08 -15.85 0.91
N TYR A 21 -7.32 -14.94 1.87
CA TYR A 21 -7.53 -13.53 1.57
C TYR A 21 -6.34 -12.90 0.84
N TRP A 22 -5.11 -13.15 1.30
CA TRP A 22 -3.91 -12.59 0.68
C TRP A 22 -3.51 -13.29 -0.62
N ALA A 23 -3.82 -14.59 -0.74
CA ALA A 23 -3.59 -15.34 -1.97
C ALA A 23 -4.34 -14.75 -3.17
N GLN A 24 -5.51 -14.10 -2.96
CA GLN A 24 -6.24 -13.39 -4.01
C GLN A 24 -5.43 -12.23 -4.64
N TYR A 25 -4.44 -11.71 -3.90
CA TYR A 25 -3.51 -10.66 -4.34
C TYR A 25 -2.13 -11.23 -4.67
N HIS A 26 -2.04 -12.54 -4.93
CA HIS A 26 -0.80 -13.26 -5.23
C HIS A 26 0.27 -13.16 -4.12
N GLN A 27 -0.17 -13.01 -2.86
CA GLN A 27 0.73 -12.94 -1.71
C GLN A 27 0.69 -14.25 -0.92
N ASN A 28 1.87 -14.80 -0.61
CA ASN A 28 2.04 -15.95 0.27
C ASN A 28 2.50 -15.51 1.67
N ILE A 29 2.63 -16.47 2.61
CA ILE A 29 3.02 -16.19 3.99
C ILE A 29 4.40 -15.53 4.12
N GLN A 30 5.33 -15.84 3.20
CA GLN A 30 6.66 -15.22 3.20
C GLN A 30 6.56 -13.75 2.76
N ASP A 31 5.78 -13.46 1.71
CA ASP A 31 5.51 -12.08 1.28
C ASP A 31 4.93 -11.23 2.44
N LEU A 32 4.01 -11.81 3.23
CA LEU A 32 3.43 -11.11 4.39
C LEU A 32 4.47 -10.81 5.47
N ARG A 33 5.34 -11.76 5.78
CA ARG A 33 6.42 -11.61 6.76
C ARG A 33 7.44 -10.56 6.31
N ASP A 34 7.88 -10.64 5.06
CA ASP A 34 8.86 -9.72 4.49
C ASP A 34 8.33 -8.27 4.46
N ASN A 35 7.01 -8.11 4.40
CA ASN A 35 6.35 -6.80 4.43
C ASN A 35 5.80 -6.42 5.81
N ASN A 36 6.23 -7.10 6.90
CA ASN A 36 5.82 -6.81 8.27
C ASN A 36 4.29 -6.78 8.47
N ILE A 37 3.59 -7.74 7.86
CA ILE A 37 2.15 -7.95 8.02
C ILE A 37 1.91 -9.13 8.95
N TYR A 38 1.05 -8.91 9.93
CA TYR A 38 0.79 -9.86 11.00
C TYR A 38 -0.70 -10.12 11.21
N SER A 39 -1.05 -11.37 11.57
CA SER A 39 -2.36 -11.69 12.10
C SER A 39 -2.48 -11.25 13.55
N ILE A 40 -3.61 -10.62 13.92
CA ILE A 40 -3.81 -9.99 15.22
C ILE A 40 -4.55 -10.95 16.17
N LYS A 41 -3.98 -11.21 17.34
CA LYS A 41 -4.63 -11.91 18.45
C LYS A 41 -5.34 -10.95 19.40
N GLU A 42 -4.64 -9.88 19.82
CA GLU A 42 -5.15 -8.87 20.74
C GLU A 42 -4.63 -7.48 20.33
N LEU A 43 -5.42 -6.48 20.58
CA LEU A 43 -5.11 -5.08 20.30
C LEU A 43 -5.29 -4.25 21.57
N TYR A 44 -4.34 -3.37 21.83
CA TYR A 44 -4.39 -2.43 22.96
C TYR A 44 -4.16 -1.01 22.44
N LEU A 45 -4.99 -0.08 22.90
CA LEU A 45 -4.90 1.35 22.59
C LEU A 45 -4.63 2.11 23.89
N ASN A 46 -3.49 2.78 23.97
CA ASN A 46 -3.04 3.48 25.19
C ASN A 46 -3.10 2.56 26.43
N LYS A 47 -2.59 1.32 26.29
CA LYS A 47 -2.57 0.25 27.30
C LYS A 47 -3.94 -0.35 27.66
N GLN A 48 -5.04 0.15 27.10
CA GLN A 48 -6.37 -0.43 27.30
C GLN A 48 -6.68 -1.43 26.20
N ARG A 49 -7.19 -2.61 26.59
CA ARG A 49 -7.58 -3.64 25.63
C ARG A 49 -8.72 -3.13 24.76
N PHE A 50 -8.49 -3.16 23.44
CA PHE A 50 -9.53 -2.86 22.46
C PHE A 50 -10.28 -4.14 22.11
N PRO A 51 -11.61 -4.19 22.28
CA PRO A 51 -12.38 -5.38 21.98
C PRO A 51 -12.36 -5.64 20.47
N LEU A 52 -11.81 -6.79 20.07
CA LEU A 52 -11.89 -7.28 18.72
C LEU A 52 -13.22 -8.05 18.62
N GLY A 53 -14.25 -7.43 18.02
CA GLY A 53 -15.55 -8.09 17.83
C GLY A 53 -15.49 -9.12 16.69
N GLY A 54 -16.15 -10.27 16.86
CA GLY A 54 -16.43 -11.25 15.80
C GLY A 54 -15.24 -11.89 15.09
N ASN A 55 -15.55 -12.61 14.01
CA ASN A 55 -14.59 -13.31 13.13
C ASN A 55 -14.11 -12.44 11.96
N GLU A 56 -14.10 -11.13 12.10
CA GLU A 56 -13.65 -10.21 11.05
C GLU A 56 -12.12 -10.33 10.84
N LEU A 57 -11.70 -10.43 9.57
CA LEU A 57 -10.29 -10.41 9.23
C LEU A 57 -9.63 -9.08 9.62
N ARG A 58 -8.47 -9.17 10.28
CA ARG A 58 -7.70 -8.01 10.72
C ARG A 58 -6.22 -8.28 10.61
N PHE A 59 -5.53 -7.34 9.99
CA PHE A 59 -4.08 -7.42 9.78
C PHE A 59 -3.41 -6.21 10.41
N GLY A 60 -2.31 -6.44 11.11
CA GLY A 60 -1.44 -5.40 11.61
C GLY A 60 -0.29 -5.16 10.66
N TYR A 61 -0.13 -3.93 10.18
CA TYR A 61 1.05 -3.49 9.45
C TYR A 61 1.98 -2.79 10.43
N LEU A 62 3.18 -3.36 10.62
CA LEU A 62 4.19 -2.81 11.52
C LEU A 62 5.18 -1.95 10.72
N TYR A 63 5.43 -0.74 11.21
CA TYR A 63 6.40 0.19 10.66
C TYR A 63 7.46 0.53 11.70
N GLU A 64 8.72 0.52 11.29
CA GLU A 64 9.88 0.88 12.13
C GLU A 64 9.92 0.14 13.49
N GLY A 65 9.35 -1.05 13.56
CA GLY A 65 9.31 -1.87 14.77
C GLY A 65 8.39 -1.36 15.89
N GLN A 66 7.66 -0.24 15.69
CA GLN A 66 6.90 0.41 16.76
C GLN A 66 5.53 0.97 16.36
N PHE A 67 5.32 1.36 15.11
CA PHE A 67 4.06 1.96 14.66
C PHE A 67 3.17 0.94 14.00
N TRP A 68 1.88 1.01 14.25
CA TRP A 68 0.90 0.06 13.74
C TRP A 68 -0.20 0.76 12.94
N LYS A 69 -0.52 0.18 11.79
CA LYS A 69 -1.72 0.48 11.00
C LYS A 69 -2.56 -0.79 10.92
N ILE A 70 -3.79 -0.72 11.42
CA ILE A 70 -4.66 -1.89 11.46
C ILE A 70 -5.56 -1.88 10.24
N TYR A 71 -5.43 -2.92 9.41
CA TYR A 71 -6.22 -3.13 8.22
C TYR A 71 -7.37 -4.10 8.47
N ARG A 72 -8.58 -3.66 8.17
CA ARG A 72 -9.83 -4.39 8.31
C ARG A 72 -10.52 -4.41 6.95
N PRO A 73 -10.27 -5.40 6.08
CA PRO A 73 -10.69 -5.39 4.67
C PRO A 73 -12.20 -5.24 4.47
N PHE A 74 -13.00 -5.79 5.38
CA PHE A 74 -14.46 -5.83 5.30
C PHE A 74 -15.17 -4.78 6.16
N ALA A 75 -14.43 -3.95 6.89
CA ALA A 75 -15.02 -2.83 7.61
C ALA A 75 -15.45 -1.72 6.65
N ASP A 76 -16.35 -0.86 7.10
CA ASP A 76 -16.71 0.35 6.37
C ASP A 76 -15.50 1.26 6.11
N LYS A 77 -15.61 2.16 5.13
CA LYS A 77 -14.52 3.03 4.69
C LYS A 77 -13.86 3.80 5.84
N LYS A 78 -14.64 4.24 6.84
CA LYS A 78 -14.14 5.01 7.99
C LYS A 78 -13.29 4.18 8.94
N HIS A 79 -13.59 2.89 9.10
CA HIS A 79 -12.93 2.00 10.05
C HIS A 79 -11.93 1.02 9.41
N LYS A 80 -11.86 1.00 8.07
CA LYS A 80 -11.03 0.07 7.31
C LYS A 80 -9.54 0.13 7.69
N TRP A 81 -9.04 1.32 8.06
CA TRP A 81 -7.64 1.60 8.36
C TRP A 81 -7.43 2.10 9.80
N MET A 82 -8.25 1.63 10.73
CA MET A 82 -8.23 2.09 12.11
C MET A 82 -8.12 0.94 13.12
N PRO A 83 -7.36 1.11 14.21
CA PRO A 83 -6.56 2.30 14.56
C PRO A 83 -5.24 2.39 13.78
N ASN A 84 -4.67 3.61 13.74
CA ASN A 84 -3.44 3.90 13.02
C ASN A 84 -2.63 4.97 13.76
N ASN A 85 -1.33 4.72 14.01
CA ASN A 85 -0.39 5.72 14.54
C ASN A 85 0.90 5.83 13.69
N VAL A 86 0.88 5.29 12.48
CA VAL A 86 2.00 5.38 11.53
C VAL A 86 2.16 6.83 11.08
N PRO A 87 3.39 7.37 11.04
CA PRO A 87 3.64 8.68 10.46
C PRO A 87 3.11 8.75 9.02
N ILE A 88 2.44 9.85 8.67
CA ILE A 88 1.85 10.02 7.35
C ILE A 88 2.89 9.97 6.22
N THR A 89 4.14 10.32 6.53
CA THR A 89 5.28 10.32 5.61
C THR A 89 6.03 8.99 5.55
N ALA A 90 5.61 7.97 6.31
CA ALA A 90 6.22 6.64 6.23
C ALA A 90 6.00 6.04 4.83
N MET A 91 7.04 5.44 4.27
CA MET A 91 6.99 4.78 2.97
C MET A 91 7.23 3.28 3.12
N ASP A 92 6.48 2.48 2.39
CA ASP A 92 6.76 1.06 2.20
C ASP A 92 7.73 0.87 1.04
N GLY A 93 8.75 0.03 1.21
CA GLY A 93 9.71 -0.27 0.14
C GLY A 93 10.59 0.91 -0.28
N ARG A 94 10.81 1.90 0.59
CA ARG A 94 11.73 3.01 0.31
C ARG A 94 13.13 2.48 -0.04
N GLU A 95 13.57 1.45 0.66
CA GLU A 95 14.85 0.79 0.47
C GLU A 95 14.99 0.03 -0.86
N ASP A 96 13.89 -0.29 -1.52
CA ASP A 96 13.89 -0.92 -2.84
C ASP A 96 14.23 0.10 -3.96
N ILE A 97 14.10 1.39 -3.68
CA ILE A 97 14.43 2.46 -4.63
C ILE A 97 15.92 2.79 -4.49
N LYS A 98 16.76 2.07 -5.24
CA LYS A 98 18.21 2.28 -5.28
C LYS A 98 18.71 2.12 -6.70
N ASN A 99 19.25 3.19 -7.28
CA ASN A 99 19.81 3.20 -8.64
C ASN A 99 18.81 2.67 -9.67
N CYS A 100 17.58 3.09 -9.57
CA CYS A 100 16.49 2.67 -10.44
C CYS A 100 16.40 3.58 -11.66
N SER A 101 16.16 3.04 -12.86
CA SER A 101 15.76 3.87 -14.01
C SER A 101 14.39 4.50 -13.79
N VAL A 102 13.49 3.77 -13.11
CA VAL A 102 12.16 4.24 -12.75
C VAL A 102 11.84 3.84 -11.31
N ALA A 103 11.37 4.78 -10.49
CA ALA A 103 10.72 4.50 -9.20
C ALA A 103 9.20 4.48 -9.39
N PHE A 104 8.56 3.37 -9.06
CA PHE A 104 7.10 3.23 -9.15
C PHE A 104 6.47 3.46 -7.76
N ILE A 105 5.70 4.54 -7.60
CA ILE A 105 5.20 5.02 -6.31
C ILE A 105 3.70 4.71 -6.19
N ASN A 106 3.35 3.73 -5.39
CA ASN A 106 1.98 3.29 -5.18
C ASN A 106 1.31 4.03 -4.01
N LYS A 107 -0.03 4.04 -3.97
CA LYS A 107 -0.80 4.67 -2.88
C LYS A 107 -0.90 3.82 -1.61
N SER A 108 -0.63 2.53 -1.70
CA SER A 108 -0.83 1.60 -0.57
C SER A 108 0.18 0.46 -0.55
N LYS A 109 0.41 -0.09 0.65
CA LYS A 109 1.24 -1.30 0.84
C LYS A 109 0.74 -2.47 -0.01
N LYS A 110 -0.57 -2.64 -0.17
CA LYS A 110 -1.13 -3.75 -0.95
C LYS A 110 -0.76 -3.64 -2.43
N ASP A 111 -0.87 -2.44 -3.01
CA ASP A 111 -0.46 -2.18 -4.40
C ASP A 111 1.05 -2.36 -4.58
N TYR A 112 1.83 -1.82 -3.65
CA TYR A 112 3.28 -2.01 -3.65
C TYR A 112 3.67 -3.49 -3.65
N MET A 113 3.08 -4.32 -2.78
CA MET A 113 3.39 -5.74 -2.69
C MET A 113 3.06 -6.49 -3.98
N VAL A 114 1.98 -6.13 -4.66
CA VAL A 114 1.63 -6.66 -5.98
C VAL A 114 2.62 -6.18 -7.03
N MET A 115 2.85 -4.87 -7.08
CA MET A 115 3.73 -4.26 -8.08
C MET A 115 5.18 -4.75 -7.95
N LYS A 116 5.69 -4.88 -6.74
CA LYS A 116 7.06 -5.37 -6.48
C LYS A 116 7.36 -6.73 -7.08
N LYS A 117 6.35 -7.60 -7.25
CA LYS A 117 6.54 -8.92 -7.90
C LYS A 117 6.85 -8.81 -9.40
N ILE A 118 6.51 -7.69 -10.01
CA ILE A 118 6.68 -7.44 -11.45
C ILE A 118 7.75 -6.38 -11.67
N PHE A 119 7.75 -5.37 -10.84
CA PHE A 119 8.63 -4.20 -10.94
C PHE A 119 9.30 -3.94 -9.58
N PRO A 120 10.53 -4.47 -9.37
CA PRO A 120 11.20 -4.41 -8.06
C PRO A 120 11.45 -2.99 -7.54
N CYS A 121 11.72 -2.03 -8.42
CA CYS A 121 11.88 -0.61 -8.06
C CYS A 121 10.53 0.06 -7.73
N SER A 122 9.85 -0.48 -6.72
CA SER A 122 8.52 -0.06 -6.29
C SER A 122 8.53 0.36 -4.84
N CYS A 123 7.72 1.35 -4.50
CA CYS A 123 7.46 1.78 -3.13
C CYS A 123 6.00 2.20 -2.96
N ALA A 124 5.59 2.53 -1.75
CA ALA A 124 4.26 3.11 -1.53
C ALA A 124 4.26 4.19 -0.45
N VAL A 125 3.35 5.14 -0.60
CA VAL A 125 2.99 6.14 0.41
C VAL A 125 1.78 5.68 1.23
N GLN A 126 1.42 6.43 2.29
CA GLN A 126 0.36 6.02 3.21
C GLN A 126 -1.06 6.26 2.70
N ASN A 127 -1.24 7.19 1.77
CA ASN A 127 -2.51 7.51 1.09
C ASN A 127 -2.24 8.44 -0.12
N GLU A 128 -3.30 8.93 -0.76
CA GLU A 128 -3.24 9.79 -1.95
C GLU A 128 -3.05 11.29 -1.65
N GLY A 129 -2.80 11.65 -0.40
CA GLY A 129 -2.67 13.06 0.00
C GLY A 129 -1.26 13.59 -0.16
N LEU A 130 -1.15 14.87 -0.49
CA LEU A 130 0.13 15.59 -0.60
C LEU A 130 0.99 15.48 0.68
N GLY A 131 0.36 15.43 1.87
CA GLY A 131 1.07 15.29 3.15
C GLY A 131 1.87 14.00 3.32
N CYS A 132 1.72 13.01 2.42
CA CYS A 132 2.55 11.80 2.41
C CYS A 132 3.95 12.03 1.84
N PHE A 133 4.17 13.14 1.14
CA PHE A 133 5.44 13.49 0.49
C PHE A 133 6.18 14.51 1.33
N SER A 134 7.05 14.05 2.23
CA SER A 134 8.02 14.94 2.88
C SER A 134 9.11 15.35 1.90
N HIS A 135 9.75 16.51 2.15
CA HIS A 135 10.91 16.93 1.36
C HIS A 135 11.98 15.83 1.31
N GLU A 136 12.29 15.21 2.44
CA GLU A 136 13.26 14.10 2.53
C GLU A 136 12.90 12.92 1.62
N ASN A 137 11.63 12.51 1.57
CA ASN A 137 11.19 11.41 0.72
C ASN A 137 11.28 11.76 -0.77
N VAL A 138 10.90 12.97 -1.14
CA VAL A 138 10.99 13.44 -2.53
C VAL A 138 12.45 13.50 -2.99
N GLU A 139 13.34 14.08 -2.19
CA GLU A 139 14.77 14.13 -2.48
C GLU A 139 15.39 12.72 -2.57
N TYR A 140 14.98 11.82 -1.66
CA TYR A 140 15.44 10.43 -1.72
C TYR A 140 15.03 9.74 -3.02
N LEU A 141 13.76 9.88 -3.44
CA LEU A 141 13.26 9.29 -4.68
C LEU A 141 14.03 9.82 -5.89
N LYS A 142 14.21 11.13 -5.97
CA LYS A 142 14.96 11.78 -7.06
C LYS A 142 16.44 11.44 -7.09
N ALA A 143 17.06 11.28 -5.93
CA ALA A 143 18.48 10.90 -5.84
C ALA A 143 18.73 9.42 -6.18
N ASN A 144 17.72 8.57 -6.11
CA ASN A 144 17.85 7.11 -6.27
C ASN A 144 17.10 6.55 -7.50
N SER A 145 16.50 7.42 -8.33
CA SER A 145 15.89 7.01 -9.59
C SER A 145 15.93 8.14 -10.62
N ASP A 146 16.07 7.77 -11.89
CA ASP A 146 16.13 8.75 -12.99
C ASP A 146 14.74 9.33 -13.29
N ARG A 147 13.68 8.55 -13.03
CA ARG A 147 12.29 8.91 -13.29
C ARG A 147 11.39 8.42 -12.16
N GLN A 148 10.41 9.21 -11.76
CA GLN A 148 9.43 8.88 -10.73
C GLN A 148 8.04 8.79 -11.35
N ILE A 149 7.36 7.64 -11.21
CA ILE A 149 6.01 7.43 -11.69
C ILE A 149 5.08 7.24 -10.49
N LEU A 150 4.17 8.19 -10.30
CA LEU A 150 3.11 8.12 -9.29
C LEU A 150 1.95 7.27 -9.81
N SER A 151 1.42 6.38 -8.97
CA SER A 151 0.30 5.53 -9.32
C SER A 151 -0.72 5.44 -8.20
N PHE A 152 -1.80 6.19 -8.34
CA PHE A 152 -2.95 6.20 -7.42
C PHE A 152 -4.17 5.52 -8.05
N ASP A 153 -5.34 5.64 -7.42
CA ASP A 153 -6.57 5.07 -7.97
C ASP A 153 -6.89 5.71 -9.34
N ALA A 154 -7.46 4.90 -10.21
CA ALA A 154 -7.90 5.38 -11.54
C ALA A 154 -9.24 6.14 -11.48
N ASP A 155 -9.88 6.26 -10.30
CA ASP A 155 -11.07 7.09 -10.13
C ASP A 155 -10.73 8.59 -10.18
N ASP A 156 -11.76 9.44 -10.28
CA ASP A 156 -11.56 10.88 -10.49
C ASP A 156 -10.78 11.56 -9.36
N VAL A 157 -10.94 11.08 -8.11
CA VAL A 157 -10.22 11.61 -6.95
C VAL A 157 -8.74 11.24 -7.03
N GLY A 158 -8.42 9.97 -7.32
CA GLY A 158 -7.04 9.51 -7.47
C GLY A 158 -6.32 10.21 -8.63
N VAL A 159 -7.01 10.41 -9.76
CA VAL A 159 -6.45 11.14 -10.91
C VAL A 159 -6.20 12.62 -10.58
N GLN A 160 -7.12 13.29 -9.87
CA GLN A 160 -6.94 14.68 -9.46
C GLN A 160 -5.75 14.85 -8.51
N ASN A 161 -5.65 13.96 -7.49
CA ASN A 161 -4.54 13.98 -6.55
C ASN A 161 -3.21 13.67 -7.24
N SER A 162 -3.20 12.71 -8.18
CA SER A 162 -2.00 12.40 -8.97
C SER A 162 -1.51 13.63 -9.73
N ARG A 163 -2.39 14.35 -10.42
CA ARG A 163 -2.01 15.56 -11.18
C ARG A 163 -1.40 16.63 -10.27
N GLN A 164 -2.05 16.92 -9.14
CA GLN A 164 -1.54 17.93 -8.20
C GLN A 164 -0.12 17.59 -7.70
N ILE A 165 0.14 16.33 -7.37
CA ILE A 165 1.43 15.89 -6.84
C ILE A 165 2.49 15.88 -7.94
N THR A 166 2.14 15.42 -9.16
CA THR A 166 3.07 15.37 -10.28
C THR A 166 3.47 16.75 -10.74
N GLU A 167 2.54 17.72 -10.80
CA GLU A 167 2.85 19.11 -11.10
C GLU A 167 3.78 19.76 -10.05
N MET A 168 3.59 19.40 -8.76
CA MET A 168 4.39 19.98 -7.67
C MET A 168 5.82 19.43 -7.63
N PHE A 169 6.00 18.14 -7.90
CA PHE A 169 7.29 17.47 -7.72
C PHE A 169 7.98 17.08 -9.03
N ASP A 170 7.38 17.43 -10.16
CA ASP A 170 7.87 17.03 -11.48
C ASP A 170 7.99 15.51 -11.62
N PHE A 171 6.92 14.80 -11.25
CA PHE A 171 6.78 13.36 -11.41
C PHE A 171 5.88 13.05 -12.61
N ASP A 172 6.01 11.88 -13.18
CA ASP A 172 5.01 11.33 -14.09
C ASP A 172 3.88 10.65 -13.29
N TYR A 173 2.77 10.33 -13.95
CA TYR A 173 1.76 9.46 -13.36
C TYR A 173 1.28 8.37 -14.34
N MET A 174 0.94 7.21 -13.76
CA MET A 174 0.38 6.07 -14.49
C MET A 174 -0.58 5.32 -13.59
N ASN A 175 -1.85 5.29 -13.95
CA ASN A 175 -2.87 4.56 -13.21
C ASN A 175 -3.28 3.29 -13.97
N VAL A 176 -4.02 2.41 -13.29
CA VAL A 176 -4.70 1.28 -13.94
C VAL A 176 -5.53 1.79 -15.12
N PRO A 177 -5.54 1.09 -16.28
CA PRO A 177 -6.30 1.52 -17.45
C PRO A 177 -7.78 1.75 -17.13
N ARG A 178 -8.31 2.89 -17.54
CA ARG A 178 -9.70 3.32 -17.22
C ARG A 178 -10.76 2.32 -17.69
N GLN A 179 -10.47 1.51 -18.70
CA GLN A 179 -11.39 0.48 -19.17
C GLN A 179 -11.81 -0.51 -18.07
N TYR A 180 -10.95 -0.74 -17.07
CA TYR A 180 -11.23 -1.63 -15.96
C TYR A 180 -12.11 -1.00 -14.86
N LEU A 181 -12.36 0.31 -14.90
CA LEU A 181 -13.27 0.97 -13.95
C LEU A 181 -14.71 0.42 -14.04
N ALA A 182 -15.14 0.00 -15.23
CA ALA A 182 -16.45 -0.63 -15.42
C ALA A 182 -16.59 -1.97 -14.67
N GLU A 183 -15.47 -2.63 -14.38
CA GLU A 183 -15.39 -3.86 -13.57
C GLU A 183 -15.18 -3.58 -12.08
N GLY A 184 -15.15 -2.30 -11.66
CA GLY A 184 -14.87 -1.88 -10.30
C GLY A 184 -13.38 -1.92 -9.92
N ILE A 185 -12.49 -2.16 -10.89
CA ILE A 185 -11.04 -2.24 -10.70
C ILE A 185 -10.45 -0.85 -10.84
N LYS A 186 -9.82 -0.35 -9.79
CA LYS A 186 -9.28 1.00 -9.75
C LYS A 186 -7.82 1.10 -9.28
N ASP A 187 -7.27 0.03 -8.73
CA ASP A 187 -5.88 -0.07 -8.30
C ASP A 187 -5.21 -1.37 -8.81
N TRP A 188 -3.89 -1.46 -8.66
CA TRP A 188 -3.12 -2.60 -9.16
C TRP A 188 -3.44 -3.90 -8.42
N ALA A 189 -3.76 -3.80 -7.14
CA ALA A 189 -4.12 -4.98 -6.37
C ALA A 189 -5.48 -5.55 -6.82
N ASP A 190 -6.43 -4.69 -7.14
CA ASP A 190 -7.71 -5.12 -7.70
C ASP A 190 -7.53 -5.72 -9.11
N LEU A 191 -6.64 -5.12 -9.94
CA LEU A 191 -6.31 -5.67 -11.27
C LEU A 191 -5.64 -7.04 -11.16
N ALA A 192 -4.66 -7.18 -10.26
CA ALA A 192 -4.01 -8.48 -10.03
C ALA A 192 -5.00 -9.55 -9.56
N LYS A 193 -5.91 -9.17 -8.66
CA LYS A 193 -6.96 -10.08 -8.15
C LYS A 193 -7.89 -10.57 -9.25
N ALA A 194 -8.30 -9.69 -10.17
CA ALA A 194 -9.28 -10.00 -11.21
C ALA A 194 -8.64 -10.66 -12.44
N HIS A 195 -7.46 -10.22 -12.86
CA HIS A 195 -6.84 -10.59 -14.13
C HIS A 195 -5.44 -11.19 -14.02
N GLY A 196 -4.91 -11.30 -12.78
CA GLY A 196 -3.57 -11.84 -12.52
C GLY A 196 -2.44 -10.84 -12.77
N LEU A 197 -1.23 -11.22 -12.32
CA LEU A 197 -0.03 -10.39 -12.45
C LEU A 197 0.37 -10.15 -13.90
N GLN A 198 0.09 -11.12 -14.80
CA GLN A 198 0.43 -11.03 -16.22
C GLN A 198 -0.28 -9.85 -16.92
N ALA A 199 -1.50 -9.50 -16.52
CA ALA A 199 -2.22 -8.35 -17.08
C ALA A 199 -1.48 -7.03 -16.78
N ILE A 200 -0.93 -6.90 -15.57
CA ILE A 200 -0.13 -5.74 -15.17
C ILE A 200 1.19 -5.71 -15.98
N GLU A 201 1.89 -6.84 -16.03
CA GLU A 201 3.15 -6.97 -16.76
C GLU A 201 3.01 -6.58 -18.24
N GLN A 202 1.98 -7.10 -18.91
CA GLN A 202 1.68 -6.78 -20.31
C GLN A 202 1.41 -5.28 -20.49
N TYR A 203 0.65 -4.68 -19.59
CA TYR A 203 0.37 -3.25 -19.67
C TYR A 203 1.63 -2.40 -19.47
N LEU A 204 2.49 -2.73 -18.51
CA LEU A 204 3.76 -2.02 -18.28
C LEU A 204 4.69 -2.14 -19.49
N LYS A 205 4.76 -3.33 -20.14
CA LYS A 205 5.51 -3.52 -21.40
C LYS A 205 4.97 -2.65 -22.52
N GLN A 206 3.64 -2.58 -22.70
CA GLN A 206 3.02 -1.71 -23.71
C GLN A 206 3.32 -0.23 -23.48
N LYS A 207 3.59 0.16 -22.24
CA LYS A 207 3.95 1.55 -21.85
C LYS A 207 5.46 1.81 -21.88
N GLY A 208 6.29 0.81 -22.21
CA GLY A 208 7.74 0.93 -22.22
C GLY A 208 8.35 1.16 -20.82
N ILE A 209 7.72 0.59 -19.78
CA ILE A 209 8.21 0.63 -18.41
C ILE A 209 9.02 -0.65 -18.07
N LEU A 210 8.65 -1.78 -18.68
CA LEU A 210 9.35 -3.06 -18.64
C LEU A 210 9.99 -3.39 -19.97
#